data_c4e458eb1aff13fc1d9029b9c6ace175
#
_entry.id   c4e458eb1aff13fc1d9029b9c6ace175
#
_cell.length_a   1.000
_cell.length_b   1.000
_cell.length_c   1.000
_cell.angle_alpha   90.00
_cell.angle_beta   90.00
_cell.angle_gamma   90.00
#
_symmetry.space_group_name_H-M   'P 1'
#
loop_
_entity.id
_entity.type
_entity.pdbx_description
1 polymer ?
#
loop_
_entity_poly.entity_id
_entity_poly.type
_entity_poly.pdbx_seq_one_letter_code
_entity_poly.pdbx_strand_id
1 'polypeptide(L)'
;MMREYIEKNMPEMVRCLKQLVSIPGVFDEVSFKGAPFGKNIQKSLEYVLATGQDMGFQVKNYDGYAGEITVGKGKRIIGILCHTDVVSAGEGWETDPFDPVIKDGKIYGRGTSDDKGPLVSSLFAMKYLADNQLIPDDVSLRMIIGTDEEESWQCIRYYLNHTDALPEVSIVPDANFPLLYCE
;
A
#
# COMPACT_ATOMS: atom_id res chain seq x y z
N MET A 1 -3.62 -23.76 6.42
CA MET A 1 -4.48 -22.54 6.42
C MET A 1 -3.77 -21.31 5.86
N MET A 2 -2.98 -20.53 6.62
CA MET A 2 -2.34 -19.29 6.08
C MET A 2 -1.36 -19.60 4.94
N ARG A 3 -0.46 -20.56 5.11
CA ARG A 3 0.52 -20.94 4.10
C ARG A 3 -0.14 -21.36 2.77
N GLU A 4 -1.15 -22.20 2.85
CA GLU A 4 -1.92 -22.65 1.68
C GLU A 4 -2.64 -21.48 0.98
N TYR A 5 -3.16 -20.51 1.77
CA TYR A 5 -3.74 -19.29 1.21
C TYR A 5 -2.68 -18.48 0.45
N ILE A 6 -1.50 -18.29 1.03
CA ILE A 6 -0.40 -17.57 0.38
C ILE A 6 0.01 -18.31 -0.91
N GLU A 7 0.26 -19.60 -0.84
CA GLU A 7 0.66 -20.40 -2.02
C GLU A 7 -0.39 -20.32 -3.14
N LYS A 8 -1.67 -20.39 -2.79
CA LYS A 8 -2.79 -20.28 -3.74
C LYS A 8 -2.88 -18.89 -4.38
N ASN A 9 -2.65 -17.83 -3.62
CA ASN A 9 -2.83 -16.45 -4.07
C ASN A 9 -1.53 -15.80 -4.55
N MET A 10 -0.38 -16.48 -4.43
CA MET A 10 0.92 -15.95 -4.84
C MET A 10 0.94 -15.43 -6.28
N PRO A 11 0.37 -16.12 -7.29
CA PRO A 11 0.35 -15.59 -8.65
C PRO A 11 -0.37 -14.24 -8.76
N GLU A 12 -1.47 -14.06 -8.02
CA GLU A 12 -2.25 -12.84 -8.02
C GLU A 12 -1.54 -11.71 -7.25
N MET A 13 -0.92 -12.04 -6.10
CA MET A 13 -0.09 -11.10 -5.34
C MET A 13 1.05 -10.55 -6.22
N VAL A 14 1.75 -11.45 -6.91
CA VAL A 14 2.84 -11.08 -7.81
C VAL A 14 2.33 -10.25 -8.99
N ARG A 15 1.18 -10.61 -9.58
CA ARG A 15 0.55 -9.83 -10.65
C ARG A 15 0.21 -8.41 -10.17
N CYS A 16 -0.42 -8.29 -9.01
CA CYS A 16 -0.78 -7.02 -8.40
C CYS A 16 0.46 -6.16 -8.15
N LEU A 17 1.50 -6.74 -7.55
CA LEU A 17 2.76 -6.04 -7.30
C LEU A 17 3.43 -5.58 -8.60
N LYS A 18 3.51 -6.43 -9.60
CA LYS A 18 4.09 -6.06 -10.91
C LYS A 18 3.36 -4.89 -11.54
N GLN A 19 2.04 -4.89 -11.53
CA GLN A 19 1.24 -3.79 -12.06
C GLN A 19 1.45 -2.48 -11.27
N LEU A 20 1.52 -2.57 -9.95
CA LEU A 20 1.77 -1.40 -9.12
C LEU A 20 3.19 -0.85 -9.31
N VAL A 21 4.19 -1.71 -9.42
CA VAL A 21 5.59 -1.32 -9.66
C VAL A 21 5.75 -0.69 -11.05
N SER A 22 5.01 -1.16 -12.05
CA SER A 22 5.07 -0.59 -13.41
C SER A 22 4.51 0.84 -13.52
N ILE A 23 3.92 1.36 -12.46
CA ILE A 23 3.54 2.77 -12.36
C ILE A 23 4.71 3.51 -11.68
N PRO A 24 5.47 4.38 -12.38
CA PRO A 24 6.61 5.10 -11.81
C PRO A 24 6.13 6.23 -10.90
N GLY A 25 5.78 5.89 -9.66
CA GLY A 25 5.24 6.81 -8.65
C GLY A 25 6.31 7.72 -8.04
N VAL A 26 7.18 8.30 -8.86
CA VAL A 26 8.17 9.28 -8.43
C VAL A 26 7.51 10.64 -8.29
N PHE A 27 7.93 11.40 -7.27
CA PHE A 27 7.44 12.75 -7.01
C PHE A 27 7.61 13.66 -8.25
N ASP A 28 6.59 14.47 -8.51
CA ASP A 28 6.58 15.48 -9.56
C ASP A 28 6.11 16.81 -8.95
N GLU A 29 6.90 17.86 -9.13
CA GLU A 29 6.55 19.21 -8.65
C GLU A 29 5.27 19.77 -9.29
N VAL A 30 4.86 19.21 -10.44
CA VAL A 30 3.65 19.63 -11.14
C VAL A 30 2.43 19.00 -10.50
N SER A 31 1.76 19.78 -9.66
CA SER A 31 0.53 19.35 -8.99
C SER A 31 -0.71 19.60 -9.84
N PHE A 32 -1.71 18.75 -9.69
CA PHE A 32 -3.02 18.87 -10.30
C PHE A 32 -4.11 18.63 -9.25
N LYS A 33 -5.33 19.04 -9.54
CA LYS A 33 -6.47 18.68 -8.68
C LYS A 33 -6.60 17.15 -8.57
N GLY A 34 -6.52 16.63 -7.36
CA GLY A 34 -6.55 15.18 -7.09
C GLY A 34 -5.22 14.45 -7.37
N ALA A 35 -4.17 15.17 -7.75
CA ALA A 35 -2.83 14.64 -7.97
C ALA A 35 -1.78 15.63 -7.44
N PRO A 36 -1.74 15.86 -6.11
CA PRO A 36 -0.88 16.89 -5.52
C PRO A 36 0.61 16.64 -5.73
N PHE A 37 1.02 15.39 -5.88
CA PHE A 37 2.42 14.96 -6.00
C PHE A 37 2.73 14.33 -7.38
N GLY A 38 1.89 14.60 -8.37
CA GLY A 38 2.06 14.13 -9.75
C GLY A 38 1.09 13.01 -10.15
N LYS A 39 0.90 12.91 -11.46
CA LYS A 39 -0.10 12.00 -12.06
C LYS A 39 0.21 10.52 -11.86
N ASN A 40 1.49 10.15 -11.80
CA ASN A 40 1.86 8.74 -11.63
C ASN A 40 1.62 8.27 -10.19
N ILE A 41 1.87 9.12 -9.20
CA ILE A 41 1.52 8.83 -7.81
C ILE A 41 0.01 8.69 -7.66
N GLN A 42 -0.77 9.60 -8.27
CA GLN A 42 -2.23 9.46 -8.32
C GLN A 42 -2.67 8.11 -8.92
N LYS A 43 -2.08 7.71 -10.07
CA LYS A 43 -2.39 6.40 -10.70
C LYS A 43 -2.05 5.22 -9.78
N SER A 44 -0.93 5.30 -9.05
CA SER A 44 -0.57 4.28 -8.06
C SER A 44 -1.61 4.17 -6.97
N LEU A 45 -2.04 5.30 -6.40
CA LEU A 45 -3.10 5.34 -5.39
C LEU A 45 -4.42 4.78 -5.93
N GLU A 46 -4.85 5.24 -7.10
CA GLU A 46 -6.10 4.79 -7.74
C GLU A 46 -6.07 3.27 -8.00
N TYR A 47 -4.94 2.73 -8.45
CA TYR A 47 -4.77 1.29 -8.66
C TYR A 47 -4.94 0.50 -7.35
N VAL A 48 -4.34 0.95 -6.26
CA VAL A 48 -4.44 0.28 -4.95
C VAL A 48 -5.87 0.36 -4.40
N LEU A 49 -6.51 1.53 -4.50
CA LEU A 49 -7.90 1.69 -4.07
C LEU A 49 -8.86 0.82 -4.88
N ALA A 50 -8.68 0.76 -6.21
CA ALA A 50 -9.47 -0.13 -7.07
C ALA A 50 -9.26 -1.60 -6.69
N THR A 51 -8.02 -2.02 -6.42
CA THR A 51 -7.72 -3.38 -5.97
C THR A 51 -8.43 -3.70 -4.65
N GLY A 52 -8.41 -2.77 -3.68
CA GLY A 52 -9.15 -2.94 -2.41
C GLY A 52 -10.66 -3.03 -2.62
N GLN A 53 -11.20 -2.23 -3.51
CA GLN A 53 -12.63 -2.27 -3.87
C GLN A 53 -13.01 -3.60 -4.53
N ASP A 54 -12.19 -4.12 -5.44
CA ASP A 54 -12.39 -5.44 -6.09
C ASP A 54 -12.32 -6.59 -5.08
N MET A 55 -11.55 -6.42 -4.00
CA MET A 55 -11.53 -7.35 -2.86
C MET A 55 -12.77 -7.25 -1.96
N GLY A 56 -13.68 -6.31 -2.22
CA GLY A 56 -14.90 -6.09 -1.45
C GLY A 56 -14.73 -5.18 -0.23
N PHE A 57 -13.66 -4.43 -0.15
CA PHE A 57 -13.37 -3.50 0.95
C PHE A 57 -13.97 -2.11 0.69
N GLN A 58 -14.20 -1.36 1.75
CA GLN A 58 -14.54 0.05 1.65
C GLN A 58 -13.28 0.86 1.33
N VAL A 59 -13.39 1.81 0.43
CA VAL A 59 -12.25 2.64 0.01
C VAL A 59 -12.62 4.12 0.09
N LYS A 60 -11.65 4.96 0.42
CA LYS A 60 -11.79 6.42 0.43
C LYS A 60 -10.52 7.05 -0.13
N ASN A 61 -10.70 8.03 -1.00
CA ASN A 61 -9.61 8.85 -1.53
C ASN A 61 -9.70 10.24 -0.89
N TYR A 62 -8.64 10.67 -0.27
CA TYR A 62 -8.49 11.98 0.35
C TYR A 62 -7.81 12.95 -0.61
N ASP A 63 -8.52 13.34 -1.67
CA ASP A 63 -8.10 14.32 -2.69
C ASP A 63 -6.73 14.01 -3.34
N GLY A 64 -6.36 12.73 -3.41
CA GLY A 64 -5.07 12.30 -3.95
C GLY A 64 -3.89 12.43 -2.98
N TYR A 65 -4.08 13.04 -1.82
CA TYR A 65 -3.05 13.10 -0.77
C TYR A 65 -2.86 11.75 -0.09
N ALA A 66 -3.95 11.04 0.20
CA ALA A 66 -3.89 9.73 0.83
C ALA A 66 -5.07 8.86 0.41
N GLY A 67 -4.92 7.55 0.61
CA GLY A 67 -6.00 6.59 0.47
C GLY A 67 -6.31 5.86 1.77
N GLU A 68 -7.50 5.31 1.84
CA GLU A 68 -7.93 4.46 2.94
C GLU A 68 -8.66 3.24 2.40
N ILE A 69 -8.30 2.06 2.90
CA ILE A 69 -8.99 0.79 2.63
C ILE A 69 -9.39 0.18 3.96
N THR A 70 -10.69 -0.04 4.16
CA THR A 70 -11.21 -0.50 5.45
C THR A 70 -12.03 -1.78 5.27
N VAL A 71 -11.84 -2.73 6.19
CA VAL A 71 -12.63 -3.95 6.33
C VAL A 71 -12.94 -4.23 7.81
N GLY A 72 -14.09 -4.83 8.08
CA GLY A 72 -14.63 -4.99 9.43
C GLY A 72 -15.66 -3.91 9.75
N LYS A 73 -16.34 -4.04 10.89
CA LYS A 73 -17.43 -3.14 11.31
C LYS A 73 -17.25 -2.59 12.71
N GLY A 74 -16.18 -3.01 13.40
CA GLY A 74 -15.88 -2.62 14.76
C GLY A 74 -15.44 -1.16 14.86
N LYS A 75 -15.61 -0.61 16.06
CA LYS A 75 -15.20 0.78 16.35
C LYS A 75 -13.72 0.90 16.67
N ARG A 76 -13.11 -0.19 17.14
CA ARG A 76 -11.67 -0.24 17.40
C ARG A 76 -10.95 -0.42 16.08
N ILE A 77 -10.08 0.51 15.74
CA ILE A 77 -9.37 0.52 14.47
C ILE A 77 -7.94 0.06 14.69
N ILE A 78 -7.53 -0.99 13.96
CA ILE A 78 -6.13 -1.38 13.83
C ILE A 78 -5.65 -0.89 12.48
N GLY A 79 -4.63 -0.04 12.48
CA GLY A 79 -4.07 0.59 11.30
C GLY A 79 -2.96 -0.24 10.66
N ILE A 80 -2.81 -0.07 9.35
CA ILE A 80 -1.64 -0.48 8.58
C ILE A 80 -1.26 0.74 7.76
N LEU A 81 -0.05 1.27 7.95
CA LEU A 81 0.42 2.45 7.21
C LEU A 81 1.43 2.02 6.16
N CYS A 82 1.12 2.31 4.91
CA CYS A 82 1.94 2.04 3.73
C CYS A 82 2.00 3.28 2.84
N HIS A 83 2.89 3.27 1.85
CA HIS A 83 2.91 4.32 0.83
C HIS A 83 3.05 3.77 -0.59
N THR A 84 2.74 4.60 -1.60
CA THR A 84 2.78 4.22 -3.02
C THR A 84 3.81 4.97 -3.83
N ASP A 85 4.28 6.08 -3.32
CA ASP A 85 5.38 6.85 -3.92
C ASP A 85 6.70 6.11 -3.75
N VAL A 86 7.66 6.45 -4.57
CA VAL A 86 8.99 5.86 -4.58
C VAL A 86 10.02 6.93 -4.93
N VAL A 87 11.22 6.81 -4.40
CA VAL A 87 12.34 7.64 -4.83
C VAL A 87 12.69 7.39 -6.30
N SER A 88 13.42 8.31 -6.91
CA SER A 88 13.92 8.14 -8.27
C SER A 88 14.69 6.82 -8.43
N ALA A 89 14.60 6.21 -9.61
CA ALA A 89 15.27 4.92 -9.82
C ALA A 89 16.79 4.99 -9.65
N GLY A 90 17.41 6.12 -10.02
CA GLY A 90 18.86 6.23 -10.07
C GLY A 90 19.48 5.44 -11.23
N GLU A 91 20.77 5.19 -11.13
CA GLU A 91 21.55 4.47 -12.13
C GLU A 91 21.94 3.05 -11.64
N GLY A 92 22.48 2.22 -12.55
CA GLY A 92 23.02 0.90 -12.21
C GLY A 92 22.02 -0.25 -12.23
N TRP A 93 20.85 -0.06 -12.76
CA TRP A 93 19.86 -1.13 -12.96
C TRP A 93 20.27 -2.02 -14.16
N GLU A 94 20.21 -3.34 -13.96
CA GLU A 94 20.39 -4.32 -15.05
C GLU A 94 19.14 -4.45 -15.94
N THR A 95 17.96 -4.08 -15.40
CA THR A 95 16.66 -4.13 -16.09
C THR A 95 15.94 -2.81 -15.86
N ASP A 96 14.89 -2.53 -16.61
CA ASP A 96 14.05 -1.34 -16.36
C ASP A 96 13.46 -1.42 -14.93
N PRO A 97 13.72 -0.43 -14.08
CA PRO A 97 13.22 -0.41 -12.70
C PRO A 97 11.69 -0.39 -12.60
N PHE A 98 11.00 0.02 -13.64
CA PHE A 98 9.54 0.07 -13.72
C PHE A 98 8.92 -1.01 -14.63
N ASP A 99 9.74 -1.95 -15.16
CA ASP A 99 9.27 -3.20 -15.74
C ASP A 99 9.77 -4.39 -14.90
N PRO A 100 9.08 -4.72 -13.79
CA PRO A 100 9.59 -5.65 -12.80
C PRO A 100 9.75 -7.06 -13.34
N VAL A 101 10.93 -7.62 -13.15
CA VAL A 101 11.31 -8.97 -13.59
C VAL A 101 11.37 -9.95 -12.42
N ILE A 102 11.06 -11.20 -12.69
CA ILE A 102 11.24 -12.31 -11.73
C ILE A 102 12.40 -13.16 -12.19
N LYS A 103 13.41 -13.29 -11.31
CA LYS A 103 14.59 -14.11 -11.55
C LYS A 103 14.98 -14.82 -10.26
N ASP A 104 15.23 -16.10 -10.32
CA ASP A 104 15.69 -16.93 -9.19
C ASP A 104 14.81 -16.80 -7.92
N GLY A 105 13.49 -16.76 -8.10
CA GLY A 105 12.50 -16.63 -7.02
C GLY A 105 12.44 -15.26 -6.35
N LYS A 106 13.07 -14.24 -6.94
CA LYS A 106 13.07 -12.85 -6.49
C LYS A 106 12.43 -11.95 -7.53
N ILE A 107 11.76 -10.90 -7.09
CA ILE A 107 11.23 -9.83 -7.94
C ILE A 107 12.13 -8.60 -7.83
N TYR A 108 12.51 -8.05 -8.98
CA TYR A 108 13.37 -6.87 -9.09
C TYR A 108 12.59 -5.74 -9.74
N GLY A 109 12.61 -4.56 -9.12
CA GLY A 109 11.98 -3.34 -9.58
C GLY A 109 11.97 -2.27 -8.50
N ARG A 110 11.85 -0.97 -8.84
CA ARG A 110 11.77 0.12 -7.89
C ARG A 110 10.43 0.03 -7.12
N GLY A 111 10.50 0.01 -5.78
CA GLY A 111 9.32 -0.11 -4.92
C GLY A 111 8.93 -1.56 -4.58
N THR A 112 9.64 -2.59 -5.06
CA THR A 112 9.33 -3.99 -4.72
C THR A 112 9.56 -4.31 -3.24
N SER A 113 10.45 -3.58 -2.59
CA SER A 113 10.77 -3.72 -1.16
C SER A 113 10.21 -2.58 -0.34
N ASP A 114 10.26 -1.37 -0.87
CA ASP A 114 9.93 -0.11 -0.24
C ASP A 114 8.99 0.68 -1.16
N ASP A 115 7.70 0.77 -0.92
CA ASP A 115 6.87 0.04 0.09
C ASP A 115 5.75 -0.74 -0.62
N LYS A 116 5.74 -0.78 -1.99
CA LYS A 116 4.68 -1.42 -2.79
C LYS A 116 4.54 -2.92 -2.51
N GLY A 117 5.65 -3.61 -2.21
CA GLY A 117 5.64 -5.02 -1.84
C GLY A 117 4.95 -5.27 -0.49
N PRO A 118 5.40 -4.64 0.59
CA PRO A 118 4.73 -4.67 1.89
C PRO A 118 3.27 -4.23 1.83
N LEU A 119 2.94 -3.18 1.06
CA LEU A 119 1.56 -2.75 0.82
C LEU A 119 0.69 -3.87 0.24
N VAL A 120 1.13 -4.49 -0.86
CA VAL A 120 0.39 -5.59 -1.49
C VAL A 120 0.28 -6.78 -0.54
N SER A 121 1.35 -7.14 0.16
CA SER A 121 1.35 -8.23 1.14
C SER A 121 0.34 -7.98 2.26
N SER A 122 0.29 -6.76 2.78
CA SER A 122 -0.65 -6.33 3.81
C SER A 122 -2.10 -6.36 3.33
N LEU A 123 -2.35 -5.94 2.10
CA LEU A 123 -3.69 -5.97 1.50
C LEU A 123 -4.22 -7.41 1.38
N PHE A 124 -3.38 -8.35 0.97
CA PHE A 124 -3.75 -9.78 0.91
C PHE A 124 -3.86 -10.40 2.31
N ALA A 125 -3.11 -9.93 3.30
CA ALA A 125 -3.29 -10.32 4.68
C ALA A 125 -4.65 -9.87 5.24
N MET A 126 -5.07 -8.63 4.97
CA MET A 126 -6.41 -8.15 5.30
C MET A 126 -7.50 -9.01 4.63
N LYS A 127 -7.30 -9.37 3.36
CA LYS A 127 -8.22 -10.25 2.62
C LYS A 127 -8.31 -11.63 3.24
N TYR A 128 -7.17 -12.22 3.63
CA TYR A 128 -7.15 -13.51 4.33
C TYR A 128 -7.97 -13.47 5.64
N LEU A 129 -7.77 -12.42 6.44
CA LEU A 129 -8.47 -12.27 7.72
C LEU A 129 -9.98 -12.11 7.52
N ALA A 130 -10.39 -11.34 6.50
CA ALA A 130 -11.79 -11.12 6.17
C ALA A 130 -12.47 -12.41 5.65
N ASP A 131 -11.85 -13.10 4.70
CA ASP A 131 -12.40 -14.32 4.08
C ASP A 131 -12.55 -15.46 5.08
N ASN A 132 -11.69 -15.52 6.07
CA ASN A 132 -11.73 -16.55 7.11
C ASN A 132 -12.47 -16.10 8.38
N GLN A 133 -13.12 -14.93 8.37
CA GLN A 133 -13.89 -14.39 9.51
C GLN A 133 -13.04 -14.29 10.78
N LEU A 134 -11.77 -13.89 10.64
CA LEU A 134 -10.81 -13.75 11.74
C LEU A 134 -10.74 -12.34 12.32
N ILE A 135 -11.50 -11.39 11.78
CA ILE A 135 -11.60 -10.04 12.30
C ILE A 135 -12.67 -10.03 13.40
N PRO A 136 -12.33 -9.69 14.65
CA PRO A 136 -13.32 -9.60 15.73
C PRO A 136 -14.42 -8.58 15.41
N ASP A 137 -15.64 -8.80 15.92
CA ASP A 137 -16.81 -7.95 15.64
C ASP A 137 -16.63 -6.50 16.12
N ASP A 138 -15.81 -6.28 17.16
CA ASP A 138 -15.50 -4.96 17.70
C ASP A 138 -14.34 -4.25 17.00
N VAL A 139 -13.68 -4.92 16.01
CA VAL A 139 -12.49 -4.45 15.30
C VAL A 139 -12.79 -4.15 13.84
N SER A 140 -12.16 -3.12 13.31
CA SER A 140 -11.95 -2.91 11.88
C SER A 140 -10.45 -2.78 11.58
N LEU A 141 -10.06 -3.28 10.42
CA LEU A 141 -8.70 -3.09 9.88
C LEU A 141 -8.75 -1.93 8.90
N ARG A 142 -7.79 -1.03 8.98
CA ARG A 142 -7.67 0.13 8.12
C ARG A 142 -6.26 0.26 7.58
N MET A 143 -6.11 0.10 6.26
CA MET A 143 -4.89 0.47 5.57
C MET A 143 -4.96 1.95 5.22
N ILE A 144 -3.96 2.70 5.62
CA ILE A 144 -3.73 4.11 5.28
C ILE A 144 -2.59 4.12 4.28
N ILE A 145 -2.79 4.78 3.14
CA ILE A 145 -1.87 4.76 2.01
C ILE A 145 -1.38 6.18 1.79
N GLY A 146 -0.11 6.42 2.11
CA GLY A 146 0.58 7.67 1.81
C GLY A 146 0.95 7.78 0.34
N THR A 147 1.14 9.02 -0.12
CA THR A 147 1.51 9.35 -1.50
C THR A 147 2.68 10.33 -1.59
N ASP A 148 3.34 10.62 -0.46
CA ASP A 148 4.43 11.59 -0.32
C ASP A 148 5.26 11.25 0.93
N GLU A 149 5.53 9.94 1.13
CA GLU A 149 6.32 9.45 2.26
C GLU A 149 7.79 9.82 2.07
N GLU A 150 8.30 9.57 0.88
CA GLU A 150 9.70 9.71 0.48
C GLU A 150 10.19 11.18 0.41
N GLU A 151 9.28 12.16 0.53
CA GLU A 151 9.62 13.59 0.39
C GLU A 151 9.25 14.42 1.62
N SER A 152 7.99 14.69 1.85
CA SER A 152 7.60 15.72 2.82
C SER A 152 6.51 15.34 3.82
N TRP A 153 5.91 14.17 3.70
CA TRP A 153 4.83 13.68 4.56
C TRP A 153 3.58 14.58 4.60
N GLN A 154 3.36 15.41 3.57
CA GLN A 154 2.15 16.21 3.46
C GLN A 154 0.91 15.32 3.32
N CYS A 155 1.07 14.15 2.68
CA CYS A 155 0.02 13.14 2.55
C CYS A 155 -0.59 12.78 3.90
N ILE A 156 0.22 12.42 4.88
CA ILE A 156 -0.25 12.01 6.20
C ILE A 156 -0.77 13.20 7.00
N ARG A 157 -0.15 14.37 6.90
CA ARG A 157 -0.68 15.59 7.52
C ARG A 157 -2.08 15.94 7.00
N TYR A 158 -2.29 15.79 5.67
CA TYR A 158 -3.60 15.99 5.07
C TYR A 158 -4.61 14.96 5.60
N TYR A 159 -4.25 13.67 5.60
CA TYR A 159 -5.09 12.59 6.13
C TYR A 159 -5.51 12.85 7.57
N LEU A 160 -4.57 13.17 8.47
CA LEU A 160 -4.85 13.43 9.88
C LEU A 160 -5.84 14.58 10.10
N ASN A 161 -5.86 15.57 9.22
CA ASN A 161 -6.79 16.71 9.29
C ASN A 161 -8.18 16.43 8.68
N HIS A 162 -8.35 15.28 7.97
CA HIS A 162 -9.58 15.00 7.22
C HIS A 162 -10.19 13.63 7.56
N THR A 163 -9.55 12.83 8.40
CA THR A 163 -10.11 11.57 8.88
C THR A 163 -11.01 11.79 10.10
N ASP A 164 -12.08 10.99 10.17
CA ASP A 164 -13.03 11.05 11.29
C ASP A 164 -12.55 10.30 12.55
N ALA A 165 -11.61 9.36 12.38
CA ALA A 165 -11.08 8.55 13.48
C ALA A 165 -9.67 8.03 13.15
N LEU A 166 -8.85 7.90 14.19
CA LEU A 166 -7.50 7.34 14.09
C LEU A 166 -7.45 5.90 14.62
N PRO A 167 -6.54 5.07 14.11
CA PRO A 167 -6.26 3.76 14.68
C PRO A 167 -5.77 3.85 16.13
N GLU A 168 -6.15 2.86 16.97
CA GLU A 168 -5.62 2.70 18.33
C GLU A 168 -4.15 2.26 18.31
N VAL A 169 -3.79 1.47 17.31
CA VAL A 169 -2.44 0.98 17.04
C VAL A 169 -2.27 0.81 15.56
N SER A 170 -1.07 1.06 15.05
CA SER A 170 -0.73 0.85 13.65
C SER A 170 0.51 -0.02 13.48
N ILE A 171 0.50 -0.82 12.42
CA ILE A 171 1.65 -1.55 11.90
C ILE A 171 2.17 -0.76 10.71
N VAL A 172 3.47 -0.49 10.69
CA VAL A 172 4.15 0.15 9.55
C VAL A 172 5.11 -0.90 8.97
N PRO A 173 4.75 -1.57 7.88
CA PRO A 173 5.56 -2.66 7.32
C PRO A 173 6.74 -2.17 6.48
N ASP A 174 7.09 -0.92 6.61
CA ASP A 174 8.20 -0.25 5.96
C ASP A 174 9.47 -0.35 6.82
N ALA A 175 9.99 -1.56 6.96
CA ALA A 175 11.16 -1.85 7.78
C ALA A 175 11.96 -3.02 7.22
N ASN A 176 13.22 -3.11 7.61
CA ASN A 176 14.11 -4.21 7.24
C ASN A 176 13.67 -5.52 7.91
N PHE A 177 13.09 -6.42 7.15
CA PHE A 177 12.77 -7.76 7.64
C PHE A 177 14.07 -8.54 8.05
N PRO A 178 14.09 -9.27 9.19
CA PRO A 178 12.95 -9.54 10.10
C PRO A 178 12.91 -8.65 11.36
N LEU A 179 13.34 -7.41 11.27
CA LEU A 179 13.38 -6.50 12.41
C LEU A 179 11.99 -5.96 12.74
N LEU A 180 11.72 -5.80 14.03
CA LEU A 180 10.54 -5.15 14.56
C LEU A 180 11.00 -4.00 15.47
N TYR A 181 10.59 -2.79 15.12
CA TYR A 181 10.78 -1.61 15.94
C TYR A 181 9.47 -1.28 16.65
N CYS A 182 9.53 -0.98 17.95
CA CYS A 182 8.40 -0.53 18.75
C CYS A 182 8.66 0.91 19.19
N GLU A 183 7.82 1.83 18.74
CA GLU A 183 7.85 3.24 19.08
C GLU A 183 6.55 3.66 19.77
#